data_c433511823a54439ebc8d160774c81d1
#
_entry.id   c433511823a54439ebc8d160774c81d1
#
_cell.length_a   1.000
_cell.length_b   1.000
_cell.length_c   1.000
_cell.angle_alpha   90.00
_cell.angle_beta   90.00
_cell.angle_gamma   90.00
#
_symmetry.space_group_name_H-M   'P 1'
#
loop_
_entity.id
_entity.type
_entity.pdbx_description
1 polymer ?
#
loop_
_entity_poly.entity_id
_entity_poly.type
_entity_poly.pdbx_seq_one_letter_code
_entity_poly.pdbx_strand_id
1 'polypeptide(L)'
;MTENKRILSTILIILVVGLCFYSLRQIGPGDIGAEEISSDDIMKHIRFLADDKRAGRYPGTRESRDVISYLINNLKSYGIQPGGESGSFKQTFSILDSVKLGENNSLSINERPMNLEEDYVPLWFSGNAALSSDIIFAGYGFNIISDSLVWNDYKDLDVEGKWVMVMRHSPERDNPHSVYAPHSDLHKKMIEARDRGAAGVLFISQIEDTTLIPFRYI
;
A
#
# COMPACT_ATOMS: atom_id res chain seq x y z
N MET A 1 -61.54 -35.82 38.32
CA MET A 1 -60.28 -35.27 38.96
C MET A 1 -59.11 -35.18 38.00
N THR A 2 -59.19 -35.70 36.81
CA THR A 2 -58.10 -35.74 35.80
C THR A 2 -58.10 -34.56 34.81
N GLU A 3 -59.27 -34.01 34.51
CA GLU A 3 -59.39 -32.91 33.51
C GLU A 3 -58.90 -31.58 34.06
N ASN A 4 -59.19 -31.20 35.26
CA ASN A 4 -58.72 -29.98 35.92
C ASN A 4 -57.19 -29.95 36.07
N LYS A 5 -56.53 -31.10 36.26
CA LYS A 5 -55.09 -31.20 36.33
C LYS A 5 -54.42 -30.95 34.96
N ARG A 6 -55.03 -31.36 33.86
CA ARG A 6 -54.55 -31.12 32.50
C ARG A 6 -54.67 -29.63 32.12
N ILE A 7 -55.80 -28.99 32.43
CA ILE A 7 -56.03 -27.59 32.20
C ILE A 7 -55.01 -26.72 32.97
N LEU A 8 -54.79 -27.06 34.26
CA LEU A 8 -53.81 -26.33 35.09
C LEU A 8 -52.39 -26.46 34.57
N SER A 9 -52.02 -27.66 34.11
CA SER A 9 -50.72 -27.92 33.49
C SER A 9 -50.51 -27.14 32.18
N THR A 10 -51.55 -27.07 31.34
CA THR A 10 -51.48 -26.31 30.07
C THR A 10 -51.36 -24.82 30.33
N ILE A 11 -52.06 -24.25 31.30
CA ILE A 11 -51.97 -22.84 31.68
C ILE A 11 -50.58 -22.51 32.23
N LEU A 12 -50.01 -23.42 33.04
CA LEU A 12 -48.65 -23.23 33.59
C LEU A 12 -47.58 -23.22 32.49
N ILE A 13 -47.69 -24.12 31.49
CA ILE A 13 -46.78 -24.18 30.35
C ILE A 13 -46.88 -22.88 29.52
N ILE A 14 -48.08 -22.39 29.26
CA ILE A 14 -48.28 -21.13 28.51
C ILE A 14 -47.70 -19.95 29.29
N LEU A 15 -47.84 -19.90 30.61
CA LEU A 15 -47.26 -18.88 31.46
C LEU A 15 -45.71 -18.93 31.45
N VAL A 16 -45.11 -20.09 31.53
CA VAL A 16 -43.65 -20.27 31.49
C VAL A 16 -43.09 -19.89 30.12
N VAL A 17 -43.74 -20.31 29.04
CA VAL A 17 -43.35 -19.93 27.67
C VAL A 17 -43.50 -18.42 27.46
N GLY A 18 -44.60 -17.83 27.96
CA GLY A 18 -44.84 -16.39 27.90
C GLY A 18 -43.76 -15.59 28.68
N LEU A 19 -43.35 -16.07 29.86
CA LEU A 19 -42.26 -15.48 30.65
C LEU A 19 -40.90 -15.59 29.94
N CYS A 20 -40.62 -16.77 29.32
CA CYS A 20 -39.41 -16.92 28.51
C CYS A 20 -39.39 -15.99 27.29
N PHE A 21 -40.49 -15.85 26.58
CA PHE A 21 -40.58 -14.87 25.46
C PHE A 21 -40.49 -13.42 25.92
N TYR A 22 -41.04 -13.11 27.09
CA TYR A 22 -40.94 -11.78 27.68
C TYR A 22 -39.51 -11.46 28.09
N SER A 23 -38.76 -12.39 28.69
CA SER A 23 -37.35 -12.22 29.04
C SER A 23 -36.44 -12.15 27.81
N LEU A 24 -36.73 -12.92 26.74
CA LEU A 24 -36.01 -12.81 25.48
C LEU A 24 -36.27 -11.48 24.72
N ARG A 25 -37.40 -10.84 24.94
CA ARG A 25 -37.73 -9.55 24.34
C ARG A 25 -37.10 -8.36 25.07
N GLN A 26 -36.64 -8.57 26.31
CA GLN A 26 -35.91 -7.53 27.06
C GLN A 26 -34.42 -7.43 26.68
N ILE A 27 -33.89 -8.45 26.00
CA ILE A 27 -32.55 -8.39 25.41
C ILE A 27 -32.73 -7.76 24.03
N GLY A 28 -32.89 -6.43 23.99
CA GLY A 28 -32.86 -5.66 22.76
C GLY A 28 -31.47 -5.79 22.10
N PRO A 29 -31.37 -5.73 20.76
CA PRO A 29 -30.08 -5.77 20.07
C PRO A 29 -29.18 -4.53 20.32
N GLY A 30 -29.46 -3.75 21.37
CA GLY A 30 -28.73 -2.54 21.74
C GLY A 30 -28.06 -2.56 23.11
N ASP A 31 -28.25 -3.61 23.92
CA ASP A 31 -27.69 -3.69 25.28
C ASP A 31 -26.55 -4.72 25.43
N ILE A 32 -25.84 -4.99 24.36
CA ILE A 32 -24.44 -5.39 24.52
C ILE A 32 -23.74 -4.08 24.83
N GLY A 33 -23.48 -3.81 26.11
CA GLY A 33 -22.86 -2.57 26.55
C GLY A 33 -21.59 -2.32 25.74
N ALA A 34 -21.71 -1.47 24.75
CA ALA A 34 -20.53 -0.85 24.17
C ALA A 34 -19.96 -0.01 25.32
N GLU A 35 -19.00 -0.57 26.06
CA GLU A 35 -18.17 0.24 26.94
C GLU A 35 -17.70 1.41 26.07
N GLU A 36 -18.10 2.61 26.48
CA GLU A 36 -17.74 3.83 25.74
C GLU A 36 -16.21 3.89 25.69
N ILE A 37 -15.64 3.93 24.48
CA ILE A 37 -14.18 4.00 24.32
C ILE A 37 -13.69 5.26 25.02
N SER A 38 -12.97 5.09 26.10
CA SER A 38 -12.44 6.21 26.87
C SER A 38 -11.13 6.76 26.28
N SER A 39 -10.83 8.01 26.62
CA SER A 39 -9.53 8.60 26.27
C SER A 39 -8.36 7.80 26.84
N ASP A 40 -8.54 7.19 28.02
CA ASP A 40 -7.49 6.39 28.67
C ASP A 40 -7.22 5.08 27.92
N ASP A 41 -8.26 4.45 27.36
CA ASP A 41 -8.10 3.25 26.53
C ASP A 41 -7.29 3.56 25.28
N ILE A 42 -7.62 4.66 24.61
CA ILE A 42 -6.88 5.11 23.42
C ILE A 42 -5.42 5.44 23.82
N MET A 43 -5.22 6.20 24.89
CA MET A 43 -3.89 6.59 25.36
C MET A 43 -3.02 5.42 25.78
N LYS A 44 -3.61 4.35 26.33
CA LYS A 44 -2.89 3.10 26.65
C LYS A 44 -2.27 2.49 25.39
N HIS A 45 -3.04 2.41 24.30
CA HIS A 45 -2.54 1.88 23.03
C HIS A 45 -1.49 2.81 22.40
N ILE A 46 -1.73 4.12 22.41
CA ILE A 46 -0.79 5.11 21.87
C ILE A 46 0.55 5.03 22.61
N ARG A 47 0.54 5.05 23.94
CA ARG A 47 1.77 4.96 24.75
C ARG A 47 2.57 3.71 24.45
N PHE A 48 1.90 2.55 24.36
CA PHE A 48 2.59 1.30 24.02
C PHE A 48 3.19 1.34 22.60
N LEU A 49 2.40 1.79 21.61
CA LEU A 49 2.81 1.76 20.21
C LEU A 49 3.85 2.84 19.87
N ALA A 50 3.81 3.98 20.53
CA ALA A 50 4.72 5.10 20.29
C ALA A 50 5.96 5.10 21.21
N ASP A 51 6.10 4.13 22.11
CA ASP A 51 7.26 4.03 23.03
C ASP A 51 8.56 3.83 22.22
N ASP A 52 9.61 4.56 22.58
CA ASP A 52 10.95 4.49 21.95
C ASP A 52 11.53 3.06 21.95
N LYS A 53 11.15 2.24 22.96
CA LYS A 53 11.49 0.81 22.99
C LYS A 53 10.99 0.01 21.78
N ARG A 54 10.09 0.56 20.99
CA ARG A 54 9.58 -0.06 19.76
C ARG A 54 10.40 0.31 18.53
N ALA A 55 11.45 1.13 18.66
CA ALA A 55 12.44 1.47 17.63
C ALA A 55 11.81 1.68 16.23
N GLY A 56 10.71 2.46 16.13
CA GLY A 56 9.99 2.71 14.89
C GLY A 56 9.21 1.52 14.32
N ARG A 57 9.22 0.34 14.95
CA ARG A 57 8.45 -0.86 14.55
C ARG A 57 8.78 -1.37 13.15
N TYR A 58 10.05 -1.22 12.73
CA TYR A 58 10.46 -1.63 11.40
C TYR A 58 10.14 -3.12 11.16
N PRO A 59 9.52 -3.46 10.04
CA PRO A 59 9.15 -4.84 9.73
C PRO A 59 10.34 -5.81 9.81
N GLY A 60 10.09 -7.02 10.32
CA GLY A 60 11.13 -8.05 10.48
C GLY A 60 11.96 -7.94 11.78
N THR A 61 11.91 -6.82 12.51
CA THR A 61 12.64 -6.65 13.78
C THR A 61 11.94 -7.34 14.95
N ARG A 62 12.65 -7.44 16.08
CA ARG A 62 12.08 -7.95 17.34
C ARG A 62 10.96 -7.03 17.82
N GLU A 63 11.20 -5.74 17.77
CA GLU A 63 10.27 -4.68 18.22
C GLU A 63 8.96 -4.72 17.42
N SER A 64 9.05 -4.95 16.11
CA SER A 64 7.88 -5.18 15.25
C SER A 64 7.10 -6.44 15.68
N ARG A 65 7.79 -7.54 16.00
CA ARG A 65 7.12 -8.77 16.49
C ARG A 65 6.42 -8.57 17.84
N ASP A 66 7.02 -7.78 18.74
CA ASP A 66 6.40 -7.43 20.03
C ASP A 66 5.11 -6.63 19.82
N VAL A 67 5.11 -5.68 18.87
CA VAL A 67 3.91 -4.91 18.51
C VAL A 67 2.83 -5.80 17.90
N ILE A 68 3.20 -6.68 16.97
CA ILE A 68 2.25 -7.65 16.38
C ILE A 68 1.62 -8.51 17.47
N SER A 69 2.41 -9.01 18.42
CA SER A 69 1.92 -9.82 19.53
C SER A 69 0.96 -9.03 20.42
N TYR A 70 1.28 -7.78 20.72
CA TYR A 70 0.42 -6.89 21.47
C TYR A 70 -0.93 -6.66 20.77
N LEU A 71 -0.92 -6.37 19.47
CA LEU A 71 -2.14 -6.16 18.69
C LEU A 71 -3.01 -7.43 18.66
N ILE A 72 -2.40 -8.59 18.39
CA ILE A 72 -3.11 -9.88 18.37
C ILE A 72 -3.78 -10.18 19.72
N ASN A 73 -3.06 -9.92 20.82
CA ASN A 73 -3.62 -10.18 22.16
C ASN A 73 -4.81 -9.28 22.47
N ASN A 74 -4.75 -8.00 22.07
CA ASN A 74 -5.89 -7.10 22.24
C ASN A 74 -7.08 -7.51 21.34
N LEU A 75 -6.85 -7.84 20.06
CA LEU A 75 -7.92 -8.32 19.18
C LEU A 75 -8.61 -9.56 19.73
N LYS A 76 -7.83 -10.52 20.28
CA LYS A 76 -8.38 -11.70 20.95
C LYS A 76 -9.19 -11.33 22.19
N SER A 77 -8.73 -10.38 23.01
CA SER A 77 -9.45 -9.95 24.20
C SER A 77 -10.78 -9.28 23.87
N TYR A 78 -10.90 -8.68 22.70
CA TYR A 78 -12.15 -8.10 22.18
C TYR A 78 -13.05 -9.13 21.47
N GLY A 79 -12.68 -10.41 21.48
CA GLY A 79 -13.47 -11.48 20.84
C GLY A 79 -13.42 -11.49 19.31
N ILE A 80 -12.52 -10.70 18.70
CA ILE A 80 -12.38 -10.66 17.24
C ILE A 80 -11.80 -11.98 16.76
N GLN A 81 -12.39 -12.52 15.71
CA GLN A 81 -11.93 -13.78 15.09
C GLN A 81 -10.84 -13.51 14.06
N PRO A 82 -9.85 -14.39 13.92
CA PRO A 82 -8.80 -14.25 12.91
C PRO A 82 -9.36 -14.40 11.50
N GLY A 83 -8.98 -13.49 10.60
CA GLY A 83 -9.36 -13.50 9.18
C GLY A 83 -8.17 -13.54 8.22
N GLY A 84 -6.96 -13.72 8.74
CA GLY A 84 -5.74 -13.77 7.93
C GLY A 84 -5.42 -15.17 7.40
N GLU A 85 -4.23 -15.32 6.85
CA GLU A 85 -3.74 -16.56 6.26
C GLU A 85 -3.80 -17.73 7.23
N SER A 86 -4.34 -18.87 6.77
CA SER A 86 -4.47 -20.10 7.56
C SER A 86 -5.21 -19.90 8.90
N GLY A 87 -6.17 -18.98 8.95
CA GLY A 87 -6.94 -18.70 10.17
C GLY A 87 -6.12 -17.98 11.24
N SER A 88 -5.10 -17.25 10.86
CA SER A 88 -4.28 -16.41 11.75
C SER A 88 -4.75 -14.94 11.75
N PHE A 89 -4.17 -14.12 12.64
CA PHE A 89 -4.32 -12.66 12.59
C PHE A 89 -3.27 -12.00 11.71
N LYS A 90 -2.50 -12.76 10.95
CA LYS A 90 -1.35 -12.25 10.19
C LYS A 90 -1.57 -12.43 8.69
N GLN A 91 -1.05 -11.47 7.94
CA GLN A 91 -0.79 -11.58 6.52
C GLN A 91 0.72 -11.42 6.31
N THR A 92 1.36 -12.43 5.74
CA THR A 92 2.80 -12.40 5.47
C THR A 92 3.06 -11.69 4.15
N PHE A 93 4.04 -10.82 4.11
CA PHE A 93 4.52 -10.17 2.89
C PHE A 93 6.04 -10.04 2.91
N SER A 94 6.62 -9.94 1.74
CA SER A 94 8.05 -9.67 1.57
C SER A 94 8.29 -8.17 1.46
N ILE A 95 9.36 -7.71 2.09
CA ILE A 95 9.86 -6.35 1.94
C ILE A 95 11.21 -6.37 1.25
N LEU A 96 11.49 -5.34 0.47
CA LEU A 96 12.81 -5.12 -0.08
C LEU A 96 13.71 -4.56 1.02
N ASP A 97 14.70 -5.35 1.45
CA ASP A 97 15.60 -4.96 2.53
C ASP A 97 16.79 -4.13 2.02
N SER A 98 17.35 -4.52 0.88
CA SER A 98 18.46 -3.80 0.26
C SER A 98 18.48 -3.97 -1.25
N VAL A 99 19.04 -2.97 -1.92
CA VAL A 99 19.32 -2.98 -3.36
C VAL A 99 20.78 -2.64 -3.57
N LYS A 100 21.43 -3.36 -4.46
CA LYS A 100 22.83 -3.11 -4.87
C LYS A 100 22.91 -3.02 -6.39
N LEU A 101 23.83 -2.21 -6.89
CA LEU A 101 24.20 -2.29 -8.29
C LEU A 101 24.78 -3.68 -8.59
N GLY A 102 24.28 -4.31 -9.65
CA GLY A 102 24.85 -5.55 -10.15
C GLY A 102 26.23 -5.32 -10.77
N GLU A 103 27.03 -6.37 -10.85
CA GLU A 103 28.39 -6.30 -11.44
C GLU A 103 28.36 -6.19 -12.98
N ASN A 104 27.29 -6.61 -13.62
CA ASN A 104 27.16 -6.73 -15.08
C ASN A 104 26.17 -5.72 -15.69
N ASN A 105 26.06 -4.54 -15.09
CA ASN A 105 25.25 -3.48 -15.69
C ASN A 105 25.93 -2.94 -16.96
N SER A 106 25.21 -2.90 -18.06
CA SER A 106 25.67 -2.31 -19.31
C SER A 106 24.54 -1.59 -20.02
N LEU A 107 24.86 -0.51 -20.67
CA LEU A 107 23.97 0.23 -21.56
C LEU A 107 24.73 0.63 -22.81
N SER A 108 24.12 0.47 -23.97
CA SER A 108 24.61 1.04 -25.21
C SER A 108 23.46 1.66 -25.97
N ILE A 109 23.72 2.80 -26.64
CA ILE A 109 22.74 3.50 -27.48
C ILE A 109 23.36 3.66 -28.87
N ASN A 110 22.74 3.10 -29.89
CA ASN A 110 23.27 3.08 -31.25
C ASN A 110 24.72 2.55 -31.29
N GLU A 111 24.93 1.37 -30.65
CA GLU A 111 26.23 0.70 -30.54
C GLU A 111 27.29 1.45 -29.73
N ARG A 112 27.02 2.66 -29.26
CA ARG A 112 27.91 3.43 -28.39
C ARG A 112 27.72 2.97 -26.94
N PRO A 113 28.78 2.41 -26.31
CA PRO A 113 28.72 2.04 -24.90
C PRO A 113 28.65 3.30 -24.01
N MET A 114 27.91 3.18 -22.93
CA MET A 114 27.74 4.19 -21.90
C MET A 114 28.42 3.72 -20.62
N ASN A 115 29.07 4.62 -19.91
CA ASN A 115 29.79 4.32 -18.67
C ASN A 115 28.84 4.37 -17.48
N LEU A 116 28.81 3.30 -16.68
CA LEU A 116 28.06 3.23 -15.42
C LEU A 116 28.58 4.30 -14.45
N GLU A 117 27.67 4.99 -13.76
CA GLU A 117 27.93 6.08 -12.80
C GLU A 117 28.50 7.38 -13.41
N GLU A 118 28.83 7.41 -14.71
CA GLU A 118 29.25 8.60 -15.44
C GLU A 118 28.15 9.06 -16.40
N ASP A 119 27.70 8.16 -17.28
CA ASP A 119 26.69 8.45 -18.30
C ASP A 119 25.29 8.05 -17.87
N TYR A 120 25.17 6.98 -17.07
CA TYR A 120 23.90 6.48 -16.56
C TYR A 120 24.04 5.80 -15.20
N VAL A 121 22.91 5.73 -14.49
CA VAL A 121 22.75 4.95 -13.25
C VAL A 121 21.41 4.23 -13.28
N PRO A 122 21.36 2.91 -13.04
CA PRO A 122 20.09 2.23 -12.78
C PRO A 122 19.41 2.83 -11.56
N LEU A 123 18.09 2.94 -11.57
CA LEU A 123 17.35 3.38 -10.40
C LEU A 123 17.10 2.21 -9.46
N TRP A 124 16.97 2.48 -8.18
CA TRP A 124 16.80 1.47 -7.13
C TRP A 124 15.60 0.53 -7.35
N PHE A 125 14.61 0.94 -8.12
CA PHE A 125 13.42 0.15 -8.48
C PHE A 125 13.55 -0.55 -9.84
N SER A 126 14.73 -0.56 -10.45
CA SER A 126 14.98 -1.28 -11.70
C SER A 126 14.99 -2.79 -11.48
N GLY A 127 14.36 -3.53 -12.40
CA GLY A 127 14.45 -4.98 -12.45
C GLY A 127 15.76 -5.47 -13.08
N ASN A 128 16.10 -6.72 -12.86
CA ASN A 128 17.20 -7.39 -13.57
C ASN A 128 16.67 -7.96 -14.89
N ALA A 129 17.14 -7.42 -16.00
CA ALA A 129 16.76 -7.87 -17.33
C ALA A 129 17.87 -7.55 -18.35
N ALA A 130 17.84 -8.26 -19.47
CA ALA A 130 18.58 -7.89 -20.68
C ALA A 130 17.53 -7.49 -21.74
N LEU A 131 17.65 -6.28 -22.25
CA LEU A 131 16.67 -5.71 -23.18
C LEU A 131 17.37 -4.98 -24.30
N SER A 132 17.00 -5.31 -25.54
CA SER A 132 17.41 -4.58 -26.74
C SER A 132 16.17 -4.23 -27.56
N SER A 133 15.91 -2.94 -27.72
CA SER A 133 14.73 -2.45 -28.44
C SER A 133 14.91 -1.00 -28.83
N ASP A 134 14.03 -0.50 -29.68
CA ASP A 134 13.98 0.93 -30.07
C ASP A 134 13.62 1.82 -28.87
N ILE A 135 13.97 3.10 -28.97
CA ILE A 135 13.65 4.12 -27.98
C ILE A 135 12.58 5.06 -28.55
N ILE A 136 11.49 5.25 -27.80
CA ILE A 136 10.45 6.24 -28.08
C ILE A 136 10.49 7.34 -27.06
N PHE A 137 10.60 8.59 -27.50
CA PHE A 137 10.55 9.76 -26.64
C PHE A 137 9.09 10.13 -26.33
N ALA A 138 8.75 10.19 -25.04
CA ALA A 138 7.41 10.49 -24.53
C ALA A 138 7.43 11.71 -23.58
N GLY A 139 8.05 12.81 -24.01
CA GLY A 139 8.01 14.09 -23.29
C GLY A 139 8.32 13.96 -21.80
N TYR A 140 7.40 14.36 -20.93
CA TYR A 140 7.50 14.19 -19.48
C TYR A 140 6.96 12.85 -18.99
N GLY A 141 6.39 12.02 -19.88
CA GLY A 141 5.77 10.75 -19.54
C GLY A 141 4.47 10.95 -18.73
N PHE A 142 3.76 12.02 -18.97
CA PHE A 142 2.53 12.35 -18.28
C PHE A 142 1.30 11.71 -18.95
N ASN A 143 0.39 11.27 -18.11
CA ASN A 143 -0.99 11.00 -18.48
C ASN A 143 -1.88 11.58 -17.38
N ILE A 144 -2.27 12.82 -17.55
CA ILE A 144 -3.03 13.60 -16.57
C ILE A 144 -4.43 13.83 -17.14
N ILE A 145 -5.45 13.45 -16.39
CA ILE A 145 -6.84 13.72 -16.71
C ILE A 145 -7.49 14.30 -15.44
N SER A 146 -7.70 15.60 -15.44
CA SER A 146 -8.43 16.32 -14.38
C SER A 146 -9.28 17.43 -14.98
N ASP A 147 -10.15 18.01 -14.19
CA ASP A 147 -11.02 19.12 -14.62
C ASP A 147 -10.24 20.35 -15.10
N SER A 148 -9.02 20.54 -14.57
CA SER A 148 -8.18 21.72 -14.83
C SER A 148 -7.01 21.44 -15.77
N LEU A 149 -6.67 20.18 -16.02
CA LEU A 149 -5.50 19.80 -16.80
C LEU A 149 -5.71 18.47 -17.52
N VAL A 150 -5.57 18.49 -18.84
CA VAL A 150 -5.51 17.29 -19.67
C VAL A 150 -4.18 17.28 -20.40
N TRP A 151 -3.35 16.27 -20.10
CA TRP A 151 -2.04 16.10 -20.73
C TRP A 151 -1.75 14.62 -20.93
N ASN A 152 -1.47 14.22 -22.16
CA ASN A 152 -1.14 12.83 -22.48
C ASN A 152 0.03 12.79 -23.46
N ASP A 153 1.23 12.53 -22.94
CA ASP A 153 2.47 12.39 -23.72
C ASP A 153 2.52 11.09 -24.53
N TYR A 154 1.67 10.13 -24.19
CA TYR A 154 1.60 8.83 -24.88
C TYR A 154 0.58 8.80 -26.02
N LYS A 155 -0.15 9.90 -26.24
CA LYS A 155 -1.11 9.97 -27.31
C LYS A 155 -0.40 9.68 -28.64
N ASP A 156 -0.95 8.74 -29.37
CA ASP A 156 -0.46 8.33 -30.69
C ASP A 156 0.96 7.68 -30.69
N LEU A 157 1.51 7.30 -29.52
CA LEU A 157 2.76 6.56 -29.40
C LEU A 157 2.51 5.07 -29.20
N ASP A 158 3.17 4.25 -30.02
CA ASP A 158 3.29 2.82 -29.80
C ASP A 158 4.56 2.52 -29.01
N VAL A 159 4.39 2.23 -27.72
CA VAL A 159 5.51 1.98 -26.78
C VAL A 159 5.63 0.52 -26.35
N GLU A 160 4.76 -0.36 -26.84
CA GLU A 160 4.75 -1.77 -26.46
C GLU A 160 6.07 -2.44 -26.84
N GLY A 161 6.71 -3.09 -25.85
CA GLY A 161 7.99 -3.77 -26.00
C GLY A 161 9.20 -2.86 -26.26
N LYS A 162 9.06 -1.54 -26.18
CA LYS A 162 10.12 -0.57 -26.46
C LYS A 162 10.64 0.10 -25.21
N TRP A 163 11.82 0.73 -25.32
CA TRP A 163 12.29 1.70 -24.34
C TRP A 163 11.50 3.00 -24.47
N VAL A 164 11.04 3.53 -23.37
CA VAL A 164 10.44 4.86 -23.30
C VAL A 164 11.42 5.82 -22.66
N MET A 165 11.76 6.88 -23.39
CA MET A 165 12.61 7.96 -22.88
C MET A 165 11.71 9.11 -22.40
N VAL A 166 11.84 9.51 -21.13
CA VAL A 166 11.05 10.58 -20.53
C VAL A 166 11.94 11.58 -19.78
N MET A 167 11.54 12.83 -19.79
CA MET A 167 12.21 13.87 -19.01
C MET A 167 11.91 13.71 -17.51
N ARG A 168 12.92 13.96 -16.69
CA ARG A 168 12.77 14.16 -15.24
C ARG A 168 11.94 15.42 -14.98
N HIS A 169 11.46 15.53 -13.72
CA HIS A 169 10.72 16.71 -13.27
C HIS A 169 9.42 16.99 -14.06
N SER A 170 9.12 18.26 -14.25
CA SER A 170 7.96 18.79 -14.96
C SER A 170 8.36 20.10 -15.68
N PRO A 171 7.47 20.68 -16.49
CA PRO A 171 7.70 22.00 -17.08
C PRO A 171 7.98 23.11 -16.05
N GLU A 172 7.40 22.98 -14.85
CA GLU A 172 7.54 23.93 -13.74
C GLU A 172 8.30 23.29 -12.56
N ARG A 173 9.49 22.75 -12.82
CA ARG A 173 10.23 21.92 -11.84
C ARG A 173 10.54 22.66 -10.52
N ASP A 174 10.73 23.97 -10.58
CA ASP A 174 11.12 24.77 -9.42
C ASP A 174 9.93 25.32 -8.63
N ASN A 175 8.71 25.03 -9.09
CA ASN A 175 7.47 25.41 -8.43
C ASN A 175 6.87 24.23 -7.64
N PRO A 176 7.02 24.16 -6.31
CA PRO A 176 6.48 23.05 -5.52
C PRO A 176 4.95 23.03 -5.49
N HIS A 177 4.29 24.12 -5.86
CA HIS A 177 2.83 24.23 -5.94
C HIS A 177 2.31 24.06 -7.37
N SER A 178 3.16 23.65 -8.29
CA SER A 178 2.78 23.38 -9.67
C SER A 178 1.70 22.28 -9.74
N VAL A 179 0.76 22.46 -10.65
CA VAL A 179 -0.24 21.41 -10.97
C VAL A 179 0.40 20.12 -11.49
N TYR A 180 1.64 20.18 -11.96
CA TYR A 180 2.43 19.05 -12.43
C TYR A 180 3.21 18.33 -11.32
N ALA A 181 3.42 18.96 -10.16
CA ALA A 181 4.24 18.40 -9.09
C ALA A 181 3.78 16.99 -8.64
N PRO A 182 2.48 16.70 -8.47
CA PRO A 182 2.01 15.37 -8.12
C PRO A 182 2.32 14.28 -9.16
N HIS A 183 2.63 14.66 -10.40
CA HIS A 183 2.90 13.77 -11.54
C HIS A 183 4.40 13.64 -11.86
N SER A 184 5.26 14.41 -11.18
CA SER A 184 6.70 14.48 -11.47
C SER A 184 7.52 13.33 -10.90
N ASP A 185 6.93 12.51 -10.04
CA ASP A 185 7.58 11.35 -9.42
C ASP A 185 7.99 10.31 -10.46
N LEU A 186 9.25 9.83 -10.38
CA LEU A 186 9.82 8.92 -11.38
C LEU A 186 9.13 7.55 -11.36
N HIS A 187 8.74 7.09 -10.19
CA HIS A 187 8.07 5.81 -10.07
C HIS A 187 6.67 5.84 -10.71
N LYS A 188 5.94 6.96 -10.55
CA LYS A 188 4.66 7.17 -11.25
C LYS A 188 4.83 7.16 -12.76
N LYS A 189 5.83 7.87 -13.28
CA LYS A 189 6.14 7.89 -14.72
C LYS A 189 6.52 6.49 -15.25
N MET A 190 7.27 5.74 -14.46
CA MET A 190 7.58 4.35 -14.79
C MET A 190 6.33 3.47 -14.85
N ILE A 191 5.41 3.63 -13.88
CA ILE A 191 4.14 2.89 -13.86
C ILE A 191 3.32 3.22 -15.11
N GLU A 192 3.23 4.51 -15.50
CA GLU A 192 2.52 4.93 -16.71
C GLU A 192 3.08 4.30 -17.98
N ALA A 193 4.41 4.23 -18.11
CA ALA A 193 5.06 3.56 -19.24
C ALA A 193 4.81 2.05 -19.22
N ARG A 194 5.01 1.42 -18.05
CA ARG A 194 4.79 -0.03 -17.85
C ARG A 194 3.36 -0.45 -18.22
N ASP A 195 2.37 0.29 -17.76
CA ASP A 195 0.96 -0.04 -17.98
C ASP A 195 0.54 0.10 -19.44
N ARG A 196 1.43 0.71 -20.28
CA ARG A 196 1.31 0.76 -21.75
C ARG A 196 2.19 -0.28 -22.47
N GLY A 197 2.77 -1.21 -21.72
CA GLY A 197 3.58 -2.28 -22.29
C GLY A 197 5.02 -1.90 -22.60
N ALA A 198 5.52 -0.73 -22.15
CA ALA A 198 6.92 -0.39 -22.30
C ALA A 198 7.82 -1.43 -21.62
N ALA A 199 8.88 -1.84 -22.31
CA ALA A 199 9.82 -2.84 -21.79
C ALA A 199 10.84 -2.22 -20.83
N GLY A 200 11.11 -0.92 -20.93
CA GLY A 200 11.99 -0.19 -20.02
C GLY A 200 11.80 1.31 -20.13
N VAL A 201 12.32 2.05 -19.13
CA VAL A 201 12.24 3.51 -19.09
C VAL A 201 13.61 4.12 -18.89
N LEU A 202 13.95 5.12 -19.72
CA LEU A 202 15.12 5.95 -19.60
C LEU A 202 14.69 7.34 -19.13
N PHE A 203 15.15 7.76 -17.95
CA PHE A 203 14.92 9.09 -17.44
C PHE A 203 16.09 9.99 -17.84
N ILE A 204 15.78 11.04 -18.58
CA ILE A 204 16.79 12.04 -19.01
C ILE A 204 16.64 13.32 -18.22
N SER A 205 17.76 13.95 -17.93
CA SER A 205 17.79 15.30 -17.38
C SER A 205 17.48 16.34 -18.45
N GLN A 206 17.01 17.50 -18.03
CA GLN A 206 17.01 18.69 -18.88
C GLN A 206 18.46 19.12 -19.13
N ILE A 207 18.70 19.85 -20.23
CA ILE A 207 20.04 20.23 -20.67
C ILE A 207 20.84 20.98 -19.57
N GLU A 208 20.12 21.67 -18.70
CA GLU A 208 20.71 22.48 -17.61
C GLU A 208 21.05 21.65 -16.37
N ASP A 209 20.56 20.40 -16.27
CA ASP A 209 20.78 19.52 -15.14
C ASP A 209 21.57 18.28 -15.58
N THR A 210 22.89 18.36 -15.44
CA THR A 210 23.82 17.29 -15.81
C THR A 210 24.06 16.28 -14.68
N THR A 211 23.37 16.42 -13.55
CA THR A 211 23.58 15.59 -12.38
C THR A 211 22.84 14.27 -12.50
N LEU A 212 23.56 13.15 -12.42
CA LEU A 212 22.95 11.82 -12.29
C LEU A 212 22.21 11.69 -10.94
N ILE A 213 21.10 11.01 -10.96
CA ILE A 213 20.43 10.60 -9.71
C ILE A 213 21.31 9.55 -9.06
N PRO A 214 21.80 9.75 -7.84
CA PRO A 214 22.59 8.72 -7.18
C PRO A 214 21.75 7.45 -6.99
N PHE A 215 22.38 6.29 -7.17
CA PHE A 215 21.78 5.04 -6.75
C PHE A 215 21.58 5.10 -5.24
N ARG A 216 20.34 5.25 -4.84
CA ARG A 216 19.98 5.31 -3.41
C ARG A 216 19.16 4.08 -3.06
N TYR A 217 19.61 3.46 -2.02
CA TYR A 217 18.78 2.62 -1.18
C TYR A 217 17.95 3.51 -0.27
N ILE A 218 16.65 3.24 -0.14
CA ILE A 218 15.74 3.90 0.81
C ILE A 218 15.58 3.00 2.02
#